data_5feaf4b3c6675383dc93e06fbd191aa1
#
_entry.id   5feaf4b3c6675383dc93e06fbd191aa1
#
_cell.length_a   1.000
_cell.length_b   1.000
_cell.length_c   1.000
_cell.angle_alpha   90.00
_cell.angle_beta   90.00
_cell.angle_gamma   90.00
#
_symmetry.space_group_name_H-M   'P 1'
#
loop_
_entity.id
_entity.type
_entity.pdbx_description
1 polymer ?
#
loop_
_entity_poly.entity_id
_entity_poly.type
_entity_poly.pdbx_seq_one_letter_code
_entity_poly.pdbx_strand_id
1 'polypeptide(L)'
;MLINLYSKKIFKILTLPIFLYLTFFDITIFNKELKAEKKLQAATETDLFLYRQMGASYLCIATKAEVDFEKGLGIASATFANVIIGKHEGLIKEFGTEKLDQKRLYNAGTFQIVSSALNICPENIPKKVKNSYEERLKELIKQNKK
;
A
#
# COMPACT_ATOMS: atom_id res chain seq x y z
N MET A 1 29.38 58.36 -22.28
CA MET A 1 28.36 57.44 -22.80
C MET A 1 28.91 56.05 -23.21
N LEU A 2 30.19 55.78 -23.02
CA LEU A 2 30.83 54.49 -23.44
C LEU A 2 31.01 53.47 -22.30
N ILE A 3 30.91 53.84 -21.02
CA ILE A 3 31.10 52.97 -19.88
C ILE A 3 29.90 52.02 -19.64
N ASN A 4 28.68 52.41 -20.09
CA ASN A 4 27.45 51.67 -19.81
C ASN A 4 27.23 50.44 -20.73
N LEU A 5 27.93 50.40 -21.89
CA LEU A 5 27.83 49.28 -22.84
C LEU A 5 28.76 48.12 -22.46
N TYR A 6 29.89 48.44 -21.82
CA TYR A 6 30.86 47.39 -21.40
C TYR A 6 30.36 46.61 -20.18
N SER A 7 29.71 47.30 -19.24
CA SER A 7 29.13 46.66 -18.03
C SER A 7 28.02 45.65 -18.36
N LYS A 8 27.16 45.96 -19.35
CA LYS A 8 26.07 45.02 -19.75
C LYS A 8 26.54 43.76 -20.47
N LYS A 9 27.67 43.83 -21.21
CA LYS A 9 28.24 42.65 -21.89
C LYS A 9 28.96 41.74 -20.91
N ILE A 10 29.69 42.29 -19.92
CA ILE A 10 30.43 41.49 -18.94
C ILE A 10 29.41 40.75 -18.01
N PHE A 11 28.29 41.39 -17.64
CA PHE A 11 27.29 40.78 -16.80
C PHE A 11 26.57 39.59 -17.51
N LYS A 12 26.34 39.66 -18.81
CA LYS A 12 25.76 38.59 -19.59
C LYS A 12 26.68 37.37 -19.81
N ILE A 13 28.01 37.62 -19.89
CA ILE A 13 28.99 36.56 -20.07
C ILE A 13 29.27 35.81 -18.75
N LEU A 14 29.13 36.47 -17.62
CA LEU A 14 29.40 35.85 -16.30
C LEU A 14 28.21 35.06 -15.75
N THR A 15 26.99 35.45 -16.10
CA THR A 15 25.76 34.75 -15.61
C THR A 15 25.44 33.47 -16.36
N LEU A 16 25.82 33.34 -17.63
CA LEU A 16 25.52 32.18 -18.45
C LEU A 16 26.17 30.86 -17.94
N PRO A 17 27.48 30.84 -17.58
CA PRO A 17 28.10 29.61 -17.08
C PRO A 17 27.62 29.21 -15.67
N ILE A 18 27.22 30.16 -14.83
CA ILE A 18 26.69 29.87 -13.47
C ILE A 18 25.32 29.18 -13.58
N PHE A 19 24.47 29.62 -14.51
CA PHE A 19 23.16 29.01 -14.72
C PHE A 19 23.26 27.59 -15.30
N LEU A 20 24.23 27.34 -16.20
CA LEU A 20 24.50 25.99 -16.69
C LEU A 20 25.04 25.06 -15.60
N TYR A 21 25.85 25.56 -14.69
CA TYR A 21 26.44 24.79 -13.60
C TYR A 21 25.40 24.35 -12.58
N LEU A 22 24.41 25.20 -12.26
CA LEU A 22 23.32 24.89 -11.35
C LEU A 22 22.38 23.82 -11.92
N THR A 23 22.08 23.85 -13.23
CA THR A 23 21.20 22.85 -13.85
C THR A 23 21.88 21.47 -13.96
N PHE A 24 23.21 21.40 -14.10
CA PHE A 24 23.92 20.11 -14.09
C PHE A 24 24.06 19.51 -12.70
N PHE A 25 24.11 20.35 -11.65
CA PHE A 25 24.25 19.87 -10.27
C PHE A 25 22.95 19.21 -9.77
N ASP A 26 21.79 19.77 -10.12
CA ASP A 26 20.49 19.22 -9.73
C ASP A 26 20.20 17.86 -10.38
N ILE A 27 20.62 17.64 -11.62
CA ILE A 27 20.40 16.37 -12.34
C ILE A 27 21.22 15.23 -11.73
N THR A 28 22.41 15.50 -11.20
CA THR A 28 23.26 14.44 -10.59
C THR A 28 22.77 14.02 -9.21
N ILE A 29 22.15 14.91 -8.45
CA ILE A 29 21.56 14.60 -7.12
C ILE A 29 20.28 13.78 -7.32
N PHE A 30 19.44 14.17 -8.28
CA PHE A 30 18.17 13.47 -8.56
C PHE A 30 18.37 12.02 -9.04
N ASN A 31 19.43 11.76 -9.80
CA ASN A 31 19.75 10.41 -10.28
C ASN A 31 20.34 9.48 -9.20
N LYS A 32 20.82 10.02 -8.09
CA LYS A 32 21.41 9.21 -7.01
C LYS A 32 20.36 8.64 -6.05
N GLU A 33 19.20 9.27 -5.91
CA GLU A 33 18.10 8.78 -5.08
C GLU A 33 17.26 7.69 -5.77
N LEU A 34 17.27 7.61 -7.10
CA LEU A 34 16.48 6.63 -7.88
C LEU A 34 17.06 5.21 -7.88
N LYS A 35 18.23 4.98 -7.29
CA LYS A 35 18.86 3.65 -7.13
C LYS A 35 18.85 3.16 -5.68
N ALA A 36 17.87 3.56 -4.87
CA ALA A 36 17.59 2.81 -3.66
C ALA A 36 17.09 1.43 -4.08
N GLU A 37 17.97 0.48 -4.12
CA GLU A 37 17.67 -0.94 -4.33
C GLU A 37 16.62 -1.31 -3.29
N LYS A 38 15.36 -1.44 -3.73
CA LYS A 38 14.23 -1.74 -2.85
C LYS A 38 14.46 -3.13 -2.27
N LYS A 39 15.17 -3.18 -1.12
CA LYS A 39 15.43 -4.44 -0.44
C LYS A 39 14.09 -5.11 -0.17
N LEU A 40 13.88 -6.23 -0.83
CA LEU A 40 12.67 -7.03 -0.65
C LEU A 40 12.51 -7.37 0.83
N GLN A 41 11.40 -6.97 1.40
CA GLN A 41 11.10 -7.23 2.81
C GLN A 41 9.75 -7.94 2.90
N ALA A 42 9.72 -9.08 3.57
CA ALA A 42 8.48 -9.79 3.88
C ALA A 42 7.53 -8.89 4.69
N ALA A 43 6.22 -8.99 4.43
CA ALA A 43 5.21 -8.27 5.18
C ALA A 43 5.26 -8.67 6.66
N THR A 44 5.34 -7.68 7.53
CA THR A 44 5.30 -7.86 8.98
C THR A 44 3.86 -7.89 9.49
N GLU A 45 3.63 -8.33 10.74
CA GLU A 45 2.31 -8.23 11.38
C GLU A 45 1.77 -6.79 11.38
N THR A 46 2.64 -5.79 11.54
CA THR A 46 2.27 -4.37 11.44
C THR A 46 1.79 -4.00 10.04
N ASP A 47 2.46 -4.48 9.00
CA ASP A 47 2.03 -4.27 7.61
C ASP A 47 0.66 -4.94 7.37
N LEU A 48 0.50 -6.19 7.79
CA LEU A 48 -0.76 -6.94 7.66
C LEU A 48 -1.90 -6.27 8.42
N PHE A 49 -1.62 -5.80 9.65
CA PHE A 49 -2.59 -5.02 10.42
C PHE A 49 -3.04 -3.77 9.65
N LEU A 50 -2.10 -2.99 9.13
CA LEU A 50 -2.42 -1.79 8.36
C LEU A 50 -3.27 -2.13 7.13
N TYR A 51 -2.89 -3.13 6.34
CA TYR A 51 -3.60 -3.47 5.11
C TYR A 51 -5.01 -3.99 5.37
N ARG A 52 -5.21 -4.81 6.41
CA ARG A 52 -6.56 -5.28 6.79
C ARG A 52 -7.44 -4.15 7.33
N GLN A 53 -6.88 -3.21 8.10
CA GLN A 53 -7.62 -2.05 8.59
C GLN A 53 -8.05 -1.11 7.45
N MET A 54 -7.17 -0.87 6.49
CA MET A 54 -7.51 -0.09 5.28
C MET A 54 -8.62 -0.78 4.48
N GLY A 55 -8.52 -2.10 4.28
CA GLY A 55 -9.53 -2.88 3.59
C GLY A 55 -10.89 -2.85 4.30
N ALA A 56 -10.89 -2.99 5.63
CA ALA A 56 -12.10 -2.94 6.45
C ALA A 56 -12.74 -1.54 6.45
N SER A 57 -11.94 -0.49 6.57
CA SER A 57 -12.41 0.90 6.49
C SER A 57 -13.02 1.20 5.11
N TYR A 58 -12.36 0.75 4.04
CA TYR A 58 -12.92 0.86 2.70
C TYR A 58 -14.27 0.15 2.59
N LEU A 59 -14.38 -1.10 3.07
CA LEU A 59 -15.62 -1.87 3.05
C LEU A 59 -16.75 -1.15 3.79
N CYS A 60 -16.47 -0.62 4.99
CA CYS A 60 -17.44 0.15 5.77
C CYS A 60 -17.94 1.39 5.01
N ILE A 61 -17.03 2.15 4.41
CA ILE A 61 -17.37 3.36 3.63
C ILE A 61 -18.14 3.00 2.37
N ALA A 62 -17.70 1.99 1.62
CA ALA A 62 -18.33 1.54 0.41
C ALA A 62 -19.77 1.06 0.66
N THR A 63 -19.98 0.26 1.70
CA THR A 63 -21.32 -0.24 2.09
C THR A 63 -22.24 0.92 2.53
N LYS A 64 -21.71 1.90 3.27
CA LYS A 64 -22.45 3.10 3.64
C LYS A 64 -22.83 3.97 2.43
N ALA A 65 -22.00 3.92 1.37
CA ALA A 65 -22.26 4.58 0.09
C ALA A 65 -23.08 3.68 -0.88
N GLU A 66 -23.81 2.70 -0.35
CA GLU A 66 -24.71 1.80 -1.10
C GLU A 66 -24.02 0.92 -2.16
N VAL A 67 -22.69 0.75 -2.07
CA VAL A 67 -22.00 -0.26 -2.86
C VAL A 67 -22.38 -1.64 -2.34
N ASP A 68 -22.71 -2.55 -3.24
CA ASP A 68 -22.99 -3.94 -2.90
C ASP A 68 -21.87 -4.54 -2.02
N PHE A 69 -22.27 -5.21 -0.93
CA PHE A 69 -21.34 -5.71 0.07
C PHE A 69 -20.31 -6.69 -0.52
N GLU A 70 -20.77 -7.67 -1.31
CA GLU A 70 -19.89 -8.69 -1.91
C GLU A 70 -18.88 -8.06 -2.87
N LYS A 71 -19.34 -7.07 -3.64
CA LYS A 71 -18.47 -6.30 -4.55
C LYS A 71 -17.44 -5.49 -3.76
N GLY A 72 -17.86 -4.79 -2.71
CA GLY A 72 -16.96 -4.03 -1.84
C GLY A 72 -15.92 -4.93 -1.16
N LEU A 73 -16.35 -6.08 -0.62
CA LEU A 73 -15.47 -7.07 0.00
C LEU A 73 -14.49 -7.66 -1.02
N GLY A 74 -14.97 -7.97 -2.23
CA GLY A 74 -14.12 -8.47 -3.31
C GLY A 74 -12.99 -7.51 -3.68
N ILE A 75 -13.31 -6.20 -3.80
CA ILE A 75 -12.32 -5.15 -4.10
C ILE A 75 -11.32 -5.04 -2.95
N ALA A 76 -11.78 -4.98 -1.69
CA ALA A 76 -10.92 -4.87 -0.52
C ALA A 76 -9.96 -6.06 -0.41
N SER A 77 -10.46 -7.29 -0.61
CA SER A 77 -9.67 -8.53 -0.54
C SER A 77 -8.65 -8.63 -1.68
N ALA A 78 -9.02 -8.22 -2.89
CA ALA A 78 -8.10 -8.16 -4.02
C ALA A 78 -6.99 -7.12 -3.79
N THR A 79 -7.36 -5.95 -3.24
CA THR A 79 -6.39 -4.91 -2.89
C THR A 79 -5.40 -5.39 -1.83
N PHE A 80 -5.87 -6.06 -0.78
CA PHE A 80 -5.02 -6.67 0.23
C PHE A 80 -4.01 -7.64 -0.38
N ALA A 81 -4.48 -8.59 -1.21
CA ALA A 81 -3.60 -9.55 -1.88
C ALA A 81 -2.58 -8.86 -2.81
N ASN A 82 -3.04 -7.90 -3.62
CA ASN A 82 -2.18 -7.19 -4.56
C ASN A 82 -1.10 -6.34 -3.88
N VAL A 83 -1.38 -5.73 -2.73
CA VAL A 83 -0.38 -4.98 -1.96
C VAL A 83 0.71 -5.93 -1.45
N ILE A 84 0.34 -7.10 -0.91
CA ILE A 84 1.31 -8.07 -0.41
C ILE A 84 2.15 -8.64 -1.57
N ILE A 85 1.55 -8.93 -2.72
CA ILE A 85 2.30 -9.38 -3.90
C ILE A 85 3.21 -8.27 -4.43
N GLY A 86 2.68 -7.06 -4.62
CA GLY A 86 3.42 -5.98 -5.27
C GLY A 86 4.54 -5.39 -4.41
N LYS A 87 4.35 -5.32 -3.09
CA LYS A 87 5.31 -4.73 -2.17
C LYS A 87 6.24 -5.75 -1.52
N HIS A 88 5.74 -6.97 -1.28
CA HIS A 88 6.41 -8.01 -0.50
C HIS A 88 6.62 -9.31 -1.29
N GLU A 89 6.30 -9.34 -2.58
CA GLU A 89 6.37 -10.54 -3.46
C GLU A 89 5.64 -11.77 -2.91
N GLY A 90 4.58 -11.58 -2.16
CA GLY A 90 3.82 -12.65 -1.53
C GLY A 90 4.46 -13.21 -0.25
N LEU A 91 5.56 -12.61 0.23
CA LEU A 91 6.23 -13.03 1.46
C LEU A 91 5.58 -12.41 2.69
N ILE A 92 5.31 -13.24 3.69
CA ILE A 92 4.84 -12.86 5.02
C ILE A 92 5.84 -13.40 6.04
N LYS A 93 6.28 -12.55 6.97
CA LYS A 93 7.36 -12.87 7.91
C LYS A 93 7.10 -14.15 8.72
N GLU A 94 5.87 -14.37 9.15
CA GLU A 94 5.45 -15.52 9.94
C GLU A 94 5.51 -16.85 9.16
N PHE A 95 5.43 -16.81 7.83
CA PHE A 95 5.56 -17.97 6.94
C PHE A 95 6.98 -18.18 6.40
N GLY A 96 7.96 -17.40 6.89
CA GLY A 96 9.36 -17.50 6.51
C GLY A 96 9.60 -17.17 5.03
N THR A 97 10.14 -18.13 4.26
CA THR A 97 10.48 -17.95 2.84
C THR A 97 9.38 -18.42 1.88
N GLU A 98 8.26 -18.92 2.38
CA GLU A 98 7.14 -19.36 1.55
C GLU A 98 6.44 -18.16 0.92
N LYS A 99 6.38 -18.12 -0.43
CA LYS A 99 5.61 -17.12 -1.18
C LYS A 99 4.16 -17.59 -1.28
N LEU A 100 3.25 -16.78 -0.79
CA LEU A 100 1.82 -17.04 -0.91
C LEU A 100 1.31 -16.52 -2.25
N ASP A 101 0.50 -17.33 -2.93
CA ASP A 101 -0.17 -16.96 -4.17
C ASP A 101 -1.35 -16.00 -3.93
N GLN A 102 -1.83 -15.40 -5.02
CA GLN A 102 -2.91 -14.42 -4.98
C GLN A 102 -4.20 -15.00 -4.38
N LYS A 103 -4.52 -16.27 -4.66
CA LYS A 103 -5.75 -16.91 -4.17
C LYS A 103 -5.71 -17.13 -2.66
N ARG A 104 -4.58 -17.60 -2.15
CA ARG A 104 -4.37 -17.78 -0.70
C ARG A 104 -4.43 -16.44 0.04
N LEU A 105 -3.75 -15.41 -0.49
CA LEU A 105 -3.77 -14.06 0.06
C LEU A 105 -5.16 -13.43 0.00
N TYR A 106 -5.89 -13.60 -1.10
CA TYR A 106 -7.26 -13.12 -1.23
C TYR A 106 -8.18 -13.75 -0.18
N ASN A 107 -8.15 -15.07 -0.03
CA ASN A 107 -8.99 -15.78 0.93
C ASN A 107 -8.67 -15.40 2.39
N ALA A 108 -7.37 -15.29 2.72
CA ALA A 108 -6.93 -14.83 4.03
C ALA A 108 -7.35 -13.38 4.29
N GLY A 109 -7.18 -12.50 3.30
CA GLY A 109 -7.59 -11.10 3.34
C GLY A 109 -9.09 -10.95 3.55
N THR A 110 -9.91 -11.72 2.85
CA THR A 110 -11.37 -11.72 3.02
C THR A 110 -11.77 -11.98 4.46
N PHE A 111 -11.21 -13.02 5.09
CA PHE A 111 -11.49 -13.36 6.48
C PHE A 111 -11.05 -12.27 7.45
N GLN A 112 -9.82 -11.76 7.27
CA GLN A 112 -9.25 -10.72 8.16
C GLN A 112 -9.96 -9.37 8.01
N ILE A 113 -10.36 -8.98 6.79
CA ILE A 113 -11.10 -7.76 6.51
C ILE A 113 -12.49 -7.82 7.15
N VAL A 114 -13.22 -8.93 7.01
CA VAL A 114 -14.52 -9.12 7.68
C VAL A 114 -14.37 -9.05 9.19
N SER A 115 -13.34 -9.69 9.76
CA SER A 115 -13.02 -9.62 11.20
C SER A 115 -12.84 -8.16 11.66
N SER A 116 -12.06 -7.38 10.94
CA SER A 116 -11.83 -5.97 11.27
C SER A 116 -13.07 -5.11 11.06
N ALA A 117 -13.84 -5.35 10.00
CA ALA A 117 -15.07 -4.61 9.70
C ALA A 117 -16.17 -4.88 10.75
N LEU A 118 -16.24 -6.09 11.32
CA LEU A 118 -17.14 -6.40 12.44
C LEU A 118 -16.85 -5.57 13.69
N ASN A 119 -15.62 -5.12 13.89
CA ASN A 119 -15.23 -4.23 14.99
C ASN A 119 -15.47 -2.75 14.67
N ILE A 120 -15.40 -2.35 13.38
CA ILE A 120 -15.48 -0.95 12.95
C ILE A 120 -16.93 -0.54 12.66
N CYS A 121 -17.68 -1.37 11.93
CA CYS A 121 -19.02 -1.06 11.42
C CYS A 121 -19.91 -2.31 11.40
N PRO A 122 -20.18 -2.93 12.57
CA PRO A 122 -20.91 -4.19 12.62
C PRO A 122 -22.31 -4.09 12.01
N GLU A 123 -22.95 -2.92 12.06
CA GLU A 123 -24.28 -2.67 11.49
C GLU A 123 -24.30 -2.81 9.96
N ASN A 124 -23.19 -2.55 9.29
CA ASN A 124 -23.08 -2.60 7.82
C ASN A 124 -22.80 -4.01 7.29
N ILE A 125 -22.50 -4.98 8.16
CA ILE A 125 -22.17 -6.34 7.75
C ILE A 125 -23.42 -7.21 7.69
N PRO A 126 -23.73 -7.84 6.54
CA PRO A 126 -24.90 -8.71 6.41
C PRO A 126 -24.90 -9.86 7.44
N LYS A 127 -26.07 -10.18 8.00
CA LYS A 127 -26.23 -11.24 9.02
C LYS A 127 -25.67 -12.59 8.56
N LYS A 128 -25.87 -12.93 7.28
CA LYS A 128 -25.34 -14.16 6.70
C LYS A 128 -23.81 -14.22 6.79
N VAL A 129 -23.12 -13.08 6.52
CA VAL A 129 -21.66 -12.99 6.57
C VAL A 129 -21.16 -13.10 8.01
N LYS A 130 -21.84 -12.48 8.97
CA LYS A 130 -21.52 -12.62 10.41
C LYS A 130 -21.57 -14.07 10.85
N ASN A 131 -22.64 -14.77 10.51
CA ASN A 131 -22.82 -16.18 10.88
C ASN A 131 -21.70 -17.06 10.25
N SER A 132 -21.43 -16.89 8.96
CA SER A 132 -20.36 -17.64 8.28
C SER A 132 -18.98 -17.36 8.85
N TYR A 133 -18.72 -16.11 9.26
CA TYR A 133 -17.47 -15.74 9.94
C TYR A 133 -17.33 -16.45 11.29
N GLU A 134 -18.38 -16.44 12.13
CA GLU A 134 -18.39 -17.09 13.44
C GLU A 134 -18.18 -18.61 13.33
N GLU A 135 -18.83 -19.26 12.38
CA GLU A 135 -18.64 -20.70 12.10
C GLU A 135 -17.20 -20.98 11.73
N ARG A 136 -16.64 -20.22 10.82
CA ARG A 136 -15.24 -20.37 10.39
C ARG A 136 -14.26 -20.15 11.54
N LEU A 137 -14.52 -19.13 12.37
CA LEU A 137 -13.70 -18.86 13.56
C LEU A 137 -13.71 -20.03 14.54
N LYS A 138 -14.88 -20.63 14.80
CA LYS A 138 -15.00 -21.83 15.65
C LYS A 138 -14.21 -23.02 15.11
N GLU A 139 -14.22 -23.22 13.78
CA GLU A 139 -13.42 -24.27 13.14
C GLU A 139 -11.90 -24.04 13.34
N LEU A 140 -11.42 -22.82 13.11
CA LEU A 140 -10.02 -22.46 13.29
C LEU A 140 -9.55 -22.65 14.74
N ILE A 141 -10.37 -22.27 15.73
CA ILE A 141 -10.08 -22.46 17.14
C ILE A 141 -9.98 -23.97 17.49
N LYS A 142 -10.85 -24.81 16.92
CA LYS A 142 -10.76 -26.26 17.14
C LYS A 142 -9.52 -26.89 16.54
N GLN A 143 -9.07 -26.41 15.36
CA GLN A 143 -7.85 -26.90 14.71
C GLN A 143 -6.59 -26.55 15.51
N ASN A 144 -6.54 -25.35 16.10
CA ASN A 144 -5.38 -24.88 16.88
C ASN A 144 -5.28 -25.52 18.29
N LYS A 145 -6.31 -26.26 18.76
CA LYS A 145 -6.31 -26.96 20.06
C LYS A 145 -5.85 -28.42 19.94
N LYS A 146 -5.57 -28.91 18.75
CA LYS A 146 -5.00 -30.24 18.49
C LYS A 146 -3.51 -30.19 18.31
#